data_23ee71e6807b7ee933eb985038fe01b4
#
_entry.id   23ee71e6807b7ee933eb985038fe01b4
#
_cell.length_a   1.000
_cell.length_b   1.000
_cell.length_c   1.000
_cell.angle_alpha   90.00
_cell.angle_beta   90.00
_cell.angle_gamma   90.00
#
_symmetry.space_group_name_H-M   'P 1'
#
loop_
_entity.id
_entity.type
_entity.pdbx_description
1 polymer ?
#
loop_
_entity_poly.entity_id
_entity_poly.type
_entity_poly.pdbx_seq_one_letter_code
_entity_poly.pdbx_strand_id
1 'polypeptide(L)'
;MRQIFILLLAVFLCSCNEQFEYISVDEFNNFSDDEFELIDVRTVEEFQSGYISRAINIDFFSTDFIDKVKETDSSSKLILYCRTDNRSSKSAKILIDNNYKNIYVIKGGIEEWISQGNPVIFY
;
A
#
# COMPACT_ATOMS: atom_id res chain seq x y z
N MET A 1 32.59 14.24 50.58
CA MET A 1 31.28 14.12 49.93
C MET A 1 31.51 13.72 48.47
N ARG A 2 31.19 12.51 48.13
CA ARG A 2 31.21 12.07 46.74
C ARG A 2 29.86 12.35 46.11
N GLN A 3 29.82 13.27 45.17
CA GLN A 3 28.65 13.45 44.31
C GLN A 3 28.71 12.38 43.21
N ILE A 4 27.73 11.48 43.24
CA ILE A 4 27.53 10.50 42.20
C ILE A 4 26.72 11.20 41.09
N PHE A 5 27.39 11.56 40.00
CA PHE A 5 26.70 11.99 38.77
C PHE A 5 26.12 10.72 38.11
N ILE A 6 24.83 10.51 38.27
CA ILE A 6 24.08 9.54 37.50
C ILE A 6 23.87 10.15 36.11
N LEU A 7 24.71 9.73 35.16
CA LEU A 7 24.49 10.05 33.77
C LEU A 7 23.29 9.22 33.26
N LEU A 8 22.12 9.87 33.23
CA LEU A 8 20.93 9.27 32.66
C LEU A 8 21.14 9.21 31.16
N LEU A 9 21.62 8.08 30.66
CA LEU A 9 21.71 7.79 29.23
C LEU A 9 20.27 7.61 28.72
N ALA A 10 19.69 8.67 28.21
CA ALA A 10 18.42 8.59 27.49
C ALA A 10 18.67 7.81 26.21
N VAL A 11 18.40 6.51 26.25
CA VAL A 11 18.33 5.70 25.04
C VAL A 11 17.11 6.16 24.25
N PHE A 12 17.31 7.06 23.31
CA PHE A 12 16.33 7.36 22.29
C PHE A 12 16.21 6.10 21.42
N LEU A 13 15.27 5.24 21.78
CA LEU A 13 14.80 4.20 20.88
C LEU A 13 14.06 4.92 19.76
N CYS A 14 14.79 5.28 18.72
CA CYS A 14 14.20 5.67 17.46
C CYS A 14 13.52 4.43 16.88
N SER A 15 12.26 4.20 17.25
CA SER A 15 11.41 3.20 16.62
C SER A 15 11.12 3.70 15.21
N CYS A 16 11.97 3.31 14.24
CA CYS A 16 11.64 3.42 12.83
C CYS A 16 10.56 2.38 12.52
N ASN A 17 9.32 2.68 12.92
CA ASN A 17 8.17 1.98 12.40
C ASN A 17 7.98 2.47 10.98
N GLU A 18 8.59 1.78 10.03
CA GLU A 18 8.26 1.94 8.63
C GLU A 18 6.85 1.40 8.47
N GLN A 19 5.90 2.30 8.32
CA GLN A 19 4.48 2.00 8.14
C GLN A 19 4.05 2.45 6.76
N PHE A 20 3.04 1.78 6.22
CA PHE A 20 2.32 2.28 5.07
C PHE A 20 1.26 3.30 5.52
N GLU A 21 0.80 4.12 4.58
CA GLU A 21 -0.24 5.11 4.82
C GLU A 21 -1.55 4.71 4.16
N TYR A 22 -2.67 4.92 4.86
CA TYR A 22 -3.98 4.91 4.24
C TYR A 22 -4.24 6.27 3.59
N ILE A 23 -4.72 6.23 2.36
CA ILE A 23 -5.19 7.43 1.65
C ILE A 23 -6.66 7.28 1.29
N SER A 24 -7.39 8.38 1.31
CA SER A 24 -8.78 8.40 0.85
C SER A 24 -8.84 8.29 -0.67
N VAL A 25 -10.01 7.97 -1.21
CA VAL A 25 -10.27 8.03 -2.65
C VAL A 25 -10.02 9.43 -3.20
N ASP A 26 -10.40 10.47 -2.46
CA ASP A 26 -10.15 11.86 -2.86
C ASP A 26 -8.66 12.20 -2.91
N GLU A 27 -7.88 11.76 -1.91
CA GLU A 27 -6.44 11.92 -1.92
C GLU A 27 -5.80 11.17 -3.10
N PHE A 28 -6.26 9.96 -3.38
CA PHE A 28 -5.79 9.19 -4.54
C PHE A 28 -6.04 9.92 -5.87
N ASN A 29 -7.22 10.52 -6.03
CA ASN A 29 -7.54 11.29 -7.23
C ASN A 29 -6.65 12.52 -7.44
N ASN A 30 -5.96 12.98 -6.41
CA ASN A 30 -5.02 14.10 -6.48
C ASN A 30 -3.58 13.68 -6.78
N PHE A 31 -3.27 12.41 -6.85
CA PHE A 31 -1.95 11.94 -7.27
C PHE A 31 -1.78 12.15 -8.79
N SER A 32 -0.59 12.60 -9.17
CA SER A 32 -0.22 12.65 -10.58
C SER A 32 0.02 11.24 -11.13
N ASP A 33 -0.47 10.96 -12.33
CA ASP A 33 -0.39 9.65 -12.97
C ASP A 33 1.05 9.10 -13.14
N ASP A 34 2.05 9.97 -13.15
CA ASP A 34 3.45 9.59 -13.30
C ASP A 34 4.16 9.30 -11.96
N GLU A 35 3.44 9.43 -10.83
CA GLU A 35 4.04 9.36 -9.50
C GLU A 35 3.90 8.00 -8.83
N PHE A 36 3.12 7.08 -9.35
CA PHE A 36 2.79 5.83 -8.68
C PHE A 36 2.52 4.66 -9.62
N GLU A 37 2.67 3.47 -9.08
CA GLU A 37 2.10 2.23 -9.60
C GLU A 37 0.88 1.86 -8.78
N LEU A 38 -0.24 1.56 -9.44
CA LEU A 38 -1.48 1.13 -8.79
C LEU A 38 -1.60 -0.39 -8.89
N ILE A 39 -1.70 -1.06 -7.75
CA ILE A 39 -1.77 -2.52 -7.68
C ILE A 39 -3.12 -2.93 -7.08
N ASP A 40 -3.89 -3.66 -7.87
CA ASP A 40 -5.09 -4.37 -7.43
C ASP A 40 -4.68 -5.75 -6.91
N VAL A 41 -4.78 -5.95 -5.60
CA VAL A 41 -4.37 -7.20 -4.96
C VAL A 41 -5.50 -8.22 -4.81
N ARG A 42 -6.60 -8.00 -5.53
CA ARG A 42 -7.73 -8.95 -5.59
C ARG A 42 -7.40 -10.14 -6.49
N THR A 43 -8.28 -11.12 -6.48
CA THR A 43 -8.18 -12.25 -7.43
C THR A 43 -8.36 -11.79 -8.88
N VAL A 44 -7.92 -12.61 -9.82
CA VAL A 44 -8.09 -12.33 -11.26
C VAL A 44 -9.57 -12.19 -11.62
N GLU A 45 -10.43 -13.04 -11.07
CA GLU A 45 -11.88 -13.02 -11.31
C GLU A 45 -12.51 -11.71 -10.83
N GLU A 46 -12.13 -11.24 -9.64
CA GLU A 46 -12.58 -9.95 -9.13
C GLU A 46 -12.11 -8.80 -10.02
N PHE A 47 -10.84 -8.82 -10.42
CA PHE A 47 -10.25 -7.82 -11.30
C PHE A 47 -10.98 -7.75 -12.65
N GLN A 48 -11.27 -8.88 -13.26
CA GLN A 48 -11.98 -8.95 -14.54
C GLN A 48 -13.41 -8.43 -14.46
N SER A 49 -14.02 -8.48 -13.28
CA SER A 49 -15.37 -7.94 -13.06
C SER A 49 -15.42 -6.42 -12.88
N GLY A 50 -14.30 -5.74 -12.94
CA GLY A 50 -14.18 -4.29 -12.87
C GLY A 50 -13.00 -3.86 -12.02
N TYR A 51 -12.19 -2.93 -12.51
CA TYR A 51 -10.98 -2.45 -11.84
C TYR A 51 -10.77 -0.95 -12.06
N ILE A 52 -9.97 -0.33 -11.22
CA ILE A 52 -9.59 1.07 -11.35
C ILE A 52 -8.60 1.22 -12.50
N SER A 53 -8.83 2.19 -13.37
CA SER A 53 -7.98 2.44 -14.54
C SER A 53 -6.48 2.44 -14.19
N ARG A 54 -5.66 1.81 -15.02
CA ARG A 54 -4.20 1.65 -14.90
C ARG A 54 -3.75 0.69 -13.79
N ALA A 55 -4.67 0.06 -13.05
CA ALA A 55 -4.29 -0.92 -12.05
C ALA A 55 -3.63 -2.15 -12.68
N ILE A 56 -2.56 -2.62 -12.06
CA ILE A 56 -1.92 -3.90 -12.34
C ILE A 56 -2.50 -4.91 -11.35
N ASN A 57 -3.00 -6.03 -11.84
CA ASN A 57 -3.50 -7.09 -10.96
C ASN A 57 -2.36 -8.00 -10.48
N ILE A 58 -2.15 -8.03 -9.19
CA ILE A 58 -1.25 -8.99 -8.53
C ILE A 58 -2.01 -9.59 -7.35
N ASP A 59 -2.49 -10.81 -7.51
CA ASP A 59 -3.29 -11.49 -6.51
C ASP A 59 -2.51 -11.69 -5.20
N PHE A 60 -3.05 -11.18 -4.10
CA PHE A 60 -2.47 -11.33 -2.76
C PHE A 60 -2.23 -12.80 -2.38
N PHE A 61 -3.10 -13.71 -2.82
CA PHE A 61 -2.98 -15.14 -2.51
C PHE A 61 -1.97 -15.88 -3.40
N SER A 62 -1.38 -15.20 -4.37
CA SER A 62 -0.35 -15.80 -5.22
C SER A 62 0.92 -16.09 -4.42
N THR A 63 1.48 -17.29 -4.59
CA THR A 63 2.73 -17.70 -3.93
C THR A 63 3.94 -16.88 -4.37
N ASP A 64 3.85 -16.25 -5.54
CA ASP A 64 4.89 -15.42 -6.14
C ASP A 64 4.56 -13.91 -6.07
N PHE A 65 3.73 -13.50 -5.10
CA PHE A 65 3.30 -12.11 -4.94
C PHE A 65 4.47 -11.12 -4.92
N ILE A 66 5.48 -11.36 -4.09
CA ILE A 66 6.65 -10.48 -3.99
C ILE A 66 7.43 -10.44 -5.30
N ASP A 67 7.62 -11.56 -5.97
CA ASP A 67 8.34 -11.62 -7.23
C ASP A 67 7.64 -10.81 -8.32
N LYS A 68 6.31 -10.87 -8.36
CA LYS A 68 5.51 -10.06 -9.28
C LYS A 68 5.58 -8.57 -8.98
N VAL A 69 5.57 -8.19 -7.70
CA VAL A 69 5.76 -6.79 -7.32
C VAL A 69 7.13 -6.26 -7.73
N LYS A 70 8.17 -7.10 -7.66
CA LYS A 70 9.53 -6.73 -8.12
C LYS A 70 9.61 -6.40 -9.61
N GLU A 71 8.69 -6.89 -10.42
CA GLU A 71 8.60 -6.57 -11.84
C GLU A 71 8.03 -5.17 -12.10
N THR A 72 7.42 -4.55 -11.10
CA THR A 72 6.94 -3.17 -11.18
C THR A 72 8.07 -2.18 -10.93
N ASP A 73 7.88 -0.91 -11.28
CA ASP A 73 8.87 0.14 -11.01
C ASP A 73 8.98 0.41 -9.50
N SER A 74 10.04 -0.10 -8.86
CA SER A 74 10.29 0.03 -7.43
C SER A 74 10.70 1.44 -6.99
N SER A 75 11.02 2.34 -7.92
CA SER A 75 11.33 3.74 -7.63
C SER A 75 10.08 4.59 -7.42
N SER A 76 8.93 4.10 -7.86
CA SER A 76 7.64 4.76 -7.73
C SER A 76 7.01 4.48 -6.38
N LYS A 77 6.06 5.34 -6.00
CA LYS A 77 5.11 5.03 -4.92
C LYS A 77 4.26 3.84 -5.33
N LEU A 78 4.02 2.92 -4.41
CA LEU A 78 3.08 1.81 -4.63
C LEU A 78 1.78 2.12 -3.91
N ILE A 79 0.69 2.13 -4.67
CA ILE A 79 -0.65 2.31 -4.12
C ILE A 79 -1.42 1.00 -4.33
N LEU A 80 -1.91 0.45 -3.24
CA LEU A 80 -2.59 -0.84 -3.22
C LEU A 80 -4.07 -0.66 -2.92
N TYR A 81 -4.90 -1.48 -3.53
CA TYR A 81 -6.29 -1.62 -3.12
C TYR A 81 -6.77 -3.06 -3.28
N CYS A 82 -7.80 -3.39 -2.52
CA CYS A 82 -8.57 -4.62 -2.68
C CYS A 82 -10.05 -4.28 -2.70
N ARG A 83 -10.91 -5.19 -2.27
CA ARG A 83 -12.35 -4.90 -2.19
C ARG A 83 -12.66 -3.83 -1.14
N THR A 84 -12.09 -3.99 0.05
CA THR A 84 -12.15 -3.04 1.17
C THR A 84 -10.73 -2.69 1.65
N ASP A 85 -10.25 -3.24 2.77
CA ASP A 85 -8.92 -2.94 3.30
C ASP A 85 -8.10 -4.18 3.70
N ASN A 86 -8.72 -5.34 3.82
CA ASN A 86 -8.09 -6.50 4.47
C ASN A 86 -6.84 -7.00 3.72
N ARG A 87 -6.99 -7.38 2.47
CA ARG A 87 -5.89 -7.91 1.65
C ARG A 87 -4.85 -6.84 1.31
N SER A 88 -5.30 -5.63 1.04
CA SER A 88 -4.39 -4.53 0.70
C SER A 88 -3.53 -4.09 1.88
N SER A 89 -4.07 -4.03 3.09
CA SER A 89 -3.28 -3.72 4.28
C SER A 89 -2.30 -4.83 4.63
N LYS A 90 -2.68 -6.10 4.47
CA LYS A 90 -1.77 -7.24 4.65
C LYS A 90 -0.66 -7.25 3.60
N SER A 91 -1.00 -6.95 2.35
CA SER A 91 -0.03 -6.81 1.26
C SER A 91 0.98 -5.70 1.55
N ALA A 92 0.51 -4.56 2.03
CA ALA A 92 1.37 -3.44 2.41
C ALA A 92 2.38 -3.84 3.50
N LYS A 93 1.95 -4.56 4.52
CA LYS A 93 2.84 -5.07 5.58
C LYS A 93 3.90 -6.02 5.03
N ILE A 94 3.53 -6.92 4.14
CA ILE A 94 4.48 -7.83 3.48
C ILE A 94 5.52 -7.02 2.69
N LEU A 95 5.11 -6.00 1.97
CA LEU A 95 6.01 -5.15 1.21
C LEU A 95 6.98 -4.37 2.11
N ILE A 96 6.49 -3.79 3.20
CA ILE A 96 7.34 -3.11 4.19
C ILE A 96 8.36 -4.09 4.77
N ASP A 97 7.97 -5.31 5.11
CA ASP A 97 8.87 -6.35 5.62
C ASP A 97 9.92 -6.78 4.59
N ASN A 98 9.66 -6.55 3.31
CA ASN A 98 10.59 -6.79 2.20
C ASN A 98 11.33 -5.52 1.75
N ASN A 99 11.45 -4.52 2.62
CA ASN A 99 12.21 -3.29 2.44
C ASN A 99 11.65 -2.32 1.38
N TYR A 100 10.37 -2.46 1.01
CA TYR A 100 9.71 -1.45 0.19
C TYR A 100 9.37 -0.23 1.03
N LYS A 101 9.42 0.93 0.40
CA LYS A 101 9.08 2.24 0.99
C LYS A 101 8.01 2.91 0.15
N ASN A 102 7.38 3.95 0.70
CA ASN A 102 6.35 4.73 0.01
C ASN A 102 5.17 3.86 -0.43
N ILE A 103 4.63 3.10 0.51
CA ILE A 103 3.48 2.23 0.32
C ILE A 103 2.23 2.92 0.84
N TYR A 104 1.18 2.94 0.02
CA TYR A 104 -0.12 3.53 0.31
C TYR A 104 -1.22 2.50 0.09
N VAL A 105 -2.29 2.61 0.86
CA VAL A 105 -3.49 1.78 0.71
C VAL A 105 -4.69 2.69 0.54
N ILE A 106 -5.49 2.46 -0.50
CA ILE A 106 -6.75 3.19 -0.70
C ILE A 106 -7.76 2.70 0.34
N LYS A 107 -8.14 3.57 1.27
CA LYS A 107 -9.10 3.27 2.32
C LYS A 107 -10.47 2.94 1.72
N GLY A 108 -11.03 1.80 2.13
CA GLY A 108 -12.31 1.32 1.64
C GLY A 108 -12.26 0.60 0.30
N GLY A 109 -11.10 0.58 -0.37
CA GLY A 109 -10.87 -0.15 -1.60
C GLY A 109 -11.80 0.21 -2.75
N ILE A 110 -12.04 -0.75 -3.64
CA ILE A 110 -12.88 -0.51 -4.82
C ILE A 110 -14.36 -0.28 -4.45
N GLU A 111 -14.83 -0.82 -3.32
CA GLU A 111 -16.20 -0.53 -2.86
C GLU A 111 -16.38 0.97 -2.58
N GLU A 112 -15.45 1.60 -1.90
CA GLU A 112 -15.49 3.04 -1.65
C GLU A 112 -15.33 3.85 -2.94
N TRP A 113 -14.44 3.42 -3.82
CA TRP A 113 -14.26 4.02 -5.14
C TRP A 113 -15.56 4.08 -5.93
N ILE A 114 -16.27 2.95 -6.00
CA ILE A 114 -17.56 2.84 -6.71
C ILE A 114 -18.65 3.65 -6.00
N SER A 115 -18.70 3.61 -4.66
CA SER A 115 -19.72 4.32 -3.89
C SER A 115 -19.67 5.83 -4.08
N GLN A 116 -18.48 6.37 -4.36
CA GLN A 116 -18.30 7.79 -4.68
C GLN A 116 -18.58 8.13 -6.15
N GLY A 117 -19.04 7.18 -6.94
CA GLY A 117 -19.40 7.40 -8.35
C GLY A 117 -18.22 7.37 -9.32
N ASN A 118 -17.06 6.90 -8.91
CA ASN A 118 -15.91 6.78 -9.79
C ASN A 118 -16.04 5.59 -10.75
N PRO A 119 -15.51 5.68 -11.97
CA PRO A 119 -15.67 4.65 -12.99
C PRO A 119 -14.76 3.47 -12.77
N VAL A 120 -15.20 2.30 -13.22
CA VAL A 120 -14.37 1.08 -13.32
C VAL A 120 -14.23 0.67 -14.78
N ILE A 121 -13.10 0.02 -15.08
CA ILE A 121 -12.83 -0.57 -16.37
C ILE A 121 -13.22 -2.05 -16.29
N PHE A 122 -13.85 -2.55 -17.33
CA PHE A 122 -14.20 -3.97 -17.48
C PHE A 122 -13.29 -4.62 -18.49
N TYR A 123 -12.98 -5.89 -18.25
CA TYR A 123 -12.16 -6.70 -19.15
C TYR A 123 -13.00 -7.32 -20.25
#